data_71f8918367f4ce4e69bcb6d6b15960eb
#
_entry.id   71f8918367f4ce4e69bcb6d6b15960eb
#
_cell.length_a   1.000
_cell.length_b   1.000
_cell.length_c   1.000
_cell.angle_alpha   90.00
_cell.angle_beta   90.00
_cell.angle_gamma   90.00
#
_symmetry.space_group_name_H-M   'P 1'
#
loop_
_entity.id
_entity.type
_entity.pdbx_description
1 polymer ?
#
loop_
_entity_poly.entity_id
_entity_poly.type
_entity_poly.pdbx_seq_one_letter_code
_entity_poly.pdbx_strand_id
1 'polypeptide(L)'
;MKFIGLIPARYASTRFPGKPLAMLGGKPVIQHVYEQVSGVVENVVVATDDERIYSAVENFGGRVVMTSTNHKSGTDRCWEAYQKQGEEYDVVINVQGDEPFIAHSQLRAIMDCFNEETTDIATLVKPFTEEDGIEALENPKIGRAHV
;
A
#
# COMPACT_ATOMS: atom_id res chain seq x y z
N MET A 1 12.94 -15.32 -5.33
CA MET A 1 12.04 -14.29 -5.89
C MET A 1 12.16 -13.01 -5.06
N LYS A 2 12.40 -11.88 -5.71
CA LYS A 2 12.65 -10.60 -5.05
C LYS A 2 11.38 -9.74 -5.08
N PHE A 3 10.82 -9.45 -3.92
CA PHE A 3 9.61 -8.65 -3.75
C PHE A 3 9.93 -7.21 -3.34
N ILE A 4 9.11 -6.25 -3.80
CA ILE A 4 9.07 -4.90 -3.28
C ILE A 4 7.65 -4.54 -2.87
N GLY A 5 7.48 -4.00 -1.66
CA GLY A 5 6.23 -3.39 -1.20
C GLY A 5 6.22 -1.90 -1.52
N LEU A 6 5.27 -1.45 -2.31
CA LEU A 6 5.07 -0.04 -2.61
C LEU A 6 3.78 0.44 -1.94
N ILE A 7 3.90 1.52 -1.17
CA ILE A 7 2.80 2.10 -0.40
C ILE A 7 2.49 3.49 -0.95
N PRO A 8 1.54 3.60 -1.89
CA PRO A 8 1.12 4.91 -2.37
C PRO A 8 0.35 5.64 -1.27
N ALA A 9 0.72 6.87 -1.00
CA ALA A 9 0.11 7.70 0.02
C ALA A 9 -0.04 9.13 -0.48
N ARG A 10 -1.27 9.65 -0.45
CA ARG A 10 -1.58 11.03 -0.80
C ARG A 10 -2.22 11.75 0.38
N TYR A 11 -2.02 13.07 0.45
CA TYR A 11 -2.69 13.89 1.45
C TYR A 11 -4.12 14.23 1.05
N ALA A 12 -4.32 14.61 -0.21
CA ALA A 12 -5.62 14.99 -0.73
C ALA A 12 -6.57 13.79 -0.82
N SER A 13 -7.68 13.90 -0.14
CA SER A 13 -8.78 12.93 -0.18
C SER A 13 -10.09 13.68 0.10
N THR A 14 -11.17 13.28 -0.56
CA THR A 14 -12.49 13.87 -0.32
C THR A 14 -13.11 13.38 0.99
N ARG A 15 -12.79 12.17 1.43
CA ARG A 15 -13.37 11.55 2.64
C ARG A 15 -12.60 11.90 3.91
N PHE A 16 -11.29 11.81 3.87
CA PHE A 16 -10.42 12.03 5.02
C PHE A 16 -9.09 12.61 4.57
N PRO A 17 -8.99 13.94 4.35
CA PRO A 17 -7.74 14.60 3.99
C PRO A 17 -6.67 14.34 5.04
N GLY A 18 -5.46 13.99 4.59
CA GLY A 18 -4.33 13.73 5.48
C GLY A 18 -4.42 12.45 6.31
N LYS A 19 -5.27 11.51 5.94
CA LYS A 19 -5.42 10.22 6.65
C LYS A 19 -4.09 9.50 6.93
N PRO A 20 -3.12 9.46 6.00
CA PRO A 20 -1.82 8.85 6.28
C PRO A 20 -1.06 9.46 7.46
N LEU A 21 -1.32 10.73 7.76
CA LEU A 21 -0.71 11.46 8.89
C LEU A 21 -1.57 11.46 10.15
N ALA A 22 -2.79 10.94 10.10
CA ALA A 22 -3.66 10.83 11.28
C ALA A 22 -3.01 9.92 12.32
N MET A 23 -3.06 10.35 13.58
CA MET A 23 -2.44 9.61 14.68
C MET A 23 -3.33 8.45 15.12
N LEU A 24 -2.74 7.29 15.24
CA LEU A 24 -3.37 6.07 15.73
C LEU A 24 -2.42 5.39 16.74
N GLY A 25 -2.79 5.44 18.02
CA GLY A 25 -1.96 4.85 19.07
C GLY A 25 -0.55 5.44 19.17
N GLY A 26 -0.41 6.75 18.99
CA GLY A 26 0.88 7.46 19.12
C GLY A 26 1.76 7.43 17.87
N LYS A 27 1.31 6.81 16.78
CA LYS A 27 2.01 6.76 15.49
C LYS A 27 1.09 7.19 14.35
N PRO A 28 1.59 7.86 13.29
CA PRO A 28 0.77 8.13 12.12
C PRO A 28 0.35 6.84 11.41
N VAL A 29 -0.80 6.87 10.77
CA VAL A 29 -1.34 5.71 10.01
C VAL A 29 -0.31 5.15 9.04
N ILE A 30 0.40 6.00 8.30
CA ILE A 30 1.42 5.56 7.34
C ILE A 30 2.56 4.75 7.99
N GLN A 31 2.91 5.07 9.24
CA GLN A 31 3.91 4.29 9.98
C GLN A 31 3.40 2.90 10.32
N HIS A 32 2.15 2.76 10.73
CA HIS A 32 1.53 1.45 10.96
C HIS A 32 1.54 0.58 9.70
N VAL A 33 1.17 1.16 8.55
CA VAL A 33 1.21 0.44 7.27
C VAL A 33 2.62 0.01 6.93
N TYR A 34 3.57 0.92 7.01
CA TYR A 34 4.98 0.65 6.69
C TYR A 34 5.55 -0.47 7.57
N GLU A 35 5.34 -0.41 8.87
CA GLU A 35 5.82 -1.41 9.83
C GLU A 35 5.19 -2.78 9.58
N GLN A 36 3.89 -2.83 9.28
CA GLN A 36 3.20 -4.08 8.95
C GLN A 36 3.76 -4.73 7.68
N VAL A 37 3.95 -3.96 6.63
CA VAL A 37 4.52 -4.47 5.37
C VAL A 37 5.96 -4.91 5.57
N SER A 38 6.77 -4.12 6.27
CA SER A 38 8.18 -4.41 6.55
C SER A 38 8.39 -5.66 7.41
N GLY A 39 7.37 -6.09 8.15
CA GLY A 39 7.41 -7.34 8.89
C GLY A 39 7.41 -8.60 8.02
N VAL A 40 7.05 -8.48 6.75
CA VAL A 40 6.94 -9.61 5.80
C VAL A 40 7.74 -9.38 4.52
N VAL A 41 7.75 -8.15 4.01
CA VAL A 41 8.44 -7.78 2.76
C VAL A 41 9.73 -7.05 3.10
N GLU A 42 10.85 -7.54 2.58
CA GLU A 42 12.18 -6.99 2.87
C GLU A 42 12.37 -5.56 2.34
N ASN A 43 11.89 -5.30 1.13
CA ASN A 43 12.04 -4.00 0.48
C ASN A 43 10.70 -3.27 0.47
N VAL A 44 10.60 -2.18 1.21
CA VAL A 44 9.37 -1.38 1.32
C VAL A 44 9.68 0.08 1.06
N VAL A 45 8.87 0.73 0.25
CA VAL A 45 9.00 2.15 -0.11
C VAL A 45 7.63 2.83 -0.12
N VAL A 46 7.53 3.96 0.54
CA VAL A 46 6.37 4.85 0.43
C VAL A 46 6.53 5.75 -0.79
N ALA A 47 5.48 5.88 -1.57
CA ALA A 47 5.41 6.78 -2.72
C ALA A 47 4.39 7.90 -2.43
N THR A 48 4.84 9.13 -2.38
CA THR A 48 3.98 10.27 -2.05
C THR A 48 4.31 11.50 -2.88
N ASP A 49 3.34 12.37 -3.07
CA ASP A 49 3.51 13.70 -3.67
C ASP A 49 3.48 14.84 -2.63
N ASP A 50 3.37 14.50 -1.36
CA ASP A 50 3.21 15.44 -0.26
C ASP A 50 4.43 15.46 0.67
N GLU A 51 5.02 16.63 0.87
CA GLU A 51 6.23 16.77 1.70
C GLU A 51 6.00 16.46 3.18
N ARG A 52 4.79 16.64 3.71
CA ARG A 52 4.46 16.30 5.09
C ARG A 52 4.50 14.79 5.31
N ILE A 53 3.98 14.02 4.34
CA ILE A 53 4.04 12.56 4.36
C ILE A 53 5.49 12.10 4.17
N TYR A 54 6.20 12.70 3.24
CA TYR A 54 7.62 12.43 3.00
C TYR A 54 8.44 12.58 4.29
N SER A 55 8.32 13.73 4.95
CA SER A 55 9.03 14.00 6.20
C SER A 55 8.64 13.06 7.33
N ALA A 56 7.36 12.70 7.44
CA ALA A 56 6.90 11.75 8.46
C ALA A 56 7.52 10.37 8.27
N VAL A 57 7.63 9.90 7.02
CA VAL A 57 8.27 8.61 6.71
C VAL A 57 9.76 8.63 7.02
N GLU A 58 10.46 9.70 6.65
CA GLU A 58 11.88 9.86 7.01
C GLU A 58 12.09 9.87 8.53
N ASN A 59 11.21 10.55 9.28
CA ASN A 59 11.31 10.68 10.73
C ASN A 59 11.25 9.34 11.47
N PHE A 60 10.51 8.37 10.96
CA PHE A 60 10.50 7.03 11.56
C PHE A 60 11.49 6.04 10.90
N GLY A 61 12.36 6.53 10.02
CA GLY A 61 13.41 5.72 9.39
C GLY A 61 12.92 4.88 8.19
N GLY A 62 11.75 5.19 7.64
CA GLY A 62 11.23 4.51 6.46
C GLY A 62 11.85 5.02 5.16
N ARG A 63 11.76 4.20 4.11
CA ARG A 63 12.14 4.60 2.74
C ARG A 63 10.97 5.28 2.07
N VAL A 64 11.23 6.41 1.44
CA VAL A 64 10.20 7.20 0.74
C VAL A 64 10.76 7.80 -0.54
N VAL A 65 9.91 7.93 -1.53
CA VAL A 65 10.23 8.59 -2.79
C VAL A 65 9.14 9.59 -3.14
N MET A 66 9.56 10.76 -3.63
CA MET A 66 8.64 11.77 -4.12
C MET A 66 8.19 11.41 -5.53
N THR A 67 6.88 11.52 -5.77
CA THR A 67 6.23 11.24 -7.05
C THR A 67 5.39 12.41 -7.52
N SER A 68 5.02 12.43 -8.80
CA SER A 68 4.21 13.48 -9.39
C SER A 68 2.85 13.65 -8.71
N THR A 69 2.36 14.88 -8.63
CA THR A 69 0.98 15.21 -8.20
C THR A 69 -0.09 14.83 -9.23
N ASN A 70 0.31 14.51 -10.47
CA ASN A 70 -0.60 14.28 -11.59
C ASN A 70 -1.16 12.86 -11.67
N HIS A 71 -0.71 11.94 -10.80
CA HIS A 71 -1.20 10.56 -10.80
C HIS A 71 -2.67 10.49 -10.39
N LYS A 72 -3.47 9.79 -11.20
CA LYS A 72 -4.91 9.56 -10.96
C LYS A 72 -5.18 8.33 -10.09
N SER A 73 -4.22 7.41 -10.01
CA SER A 73 -4.35 6.18 -9.25
C SER A 73 -3.12 5.88 -8.41
N GLY A 74 -3.30 5.07 -7.37
CA GLY A 74 -2.18 4.54 -6.58
C GLY A 74 -1.24 3.67 -7.41
N THR A 75 -1.77 2.95 -8.39
CA THR A 75 -0.99 2.09 -9.29
C THR A 75 -0.02 2.90 -10.17
N ASP A 76 -0.49 4.01 -10.75
CA ASP A 76 0.39 4.89 -11.54
C ASP A 76 1.52 5.47 -10.69
N ARG A 77 1.21 5.86 -9.47
CA ARG A 77 2.19 6.34 -8.49
C ARG A 77 3.21 5.27 -8.14
N CYS A 78 2.77 4.05 -7.92
CA CYS A 78 3.65 2.92 -7.66
C CYS A 78 4.59 2.64 -8.84
N TRP A 79 4.10 2.77 -10.07
CA TRP A 79 4.94 2.58 -11.24
C TRP A 79 6.09 3.61 -11.31
N GLU A 80 5.80 4.89 -11.10
CA GLU A 80 6.85 5.91 -11.00
C GLU A 80 7.84 5.61 -9.87
N ALA A 81 7.31 5.23 -8.70
CA ALA A 81 8.15 4.89 -7.56
C ALA A 81 9.06 3.70 -7.85
N TYR A 82 8.54 2.67 -8.53
CA TYR A 82 9.32 1.50 -8.96
C TYR A 82 10.47 1.91 -9.87
N GLN A 83 10.19 2.72 -10.89
CA GLN A 83 11.21 3.19 -11.84
C GLN A 83 12.36 3.96 -11.15
N LYS A 84 12.06 4.64 -10.05
CA LYS A 84 13.04 5.41 -9.28
C LYS A 84 13.92 4.56 -8.35
N GLN A 85 13.61 3.26 -8.17
CA GLN A 85 14.42 2.40 -7.28
C GLN A 85 15.79 2.06 -7.86
N GLY A 86 15.92 2.00 -9.18
CA GLY A 86 17.18 1.64 -9.85
C GLY A 86 17.59 0.17 -9.69
N GLU A 87 16.69 -0.66 -9.18
CA GLU A 87 16.86 -2.10 -9.01
C GLU A 87 15.67 -2.84 -9.61
N GLU A 88 15.90 -4.07 -10.05
CA GLU A 88 14.84 -4.94 -10.55
C GLU A 88 14.27 -5.83 -9.45
N TYR A 89 12.96 -5.97 -9.47
CA TYR A 89 12.20 -6.85 -8.58
C TYR A 89 11.30 -7.75 -9.41
N ASP A 90 11.09 -8.98 -8.95
CA ASP A 90 10.24 -9.95 -9.65
C ASP A 90 8.75 -9.63 -9.45
N VAL A 91 8.40 -9.14 -8.27
CA VAL A 91 7.00 -8.87 -7.89
C VAL A 91 6.89 -7.54 -7.14
N VAL A 92 5.90 -6.74 -7.54
CA VAL A 92 5.49 -5.52 -6.86
C VAL A 92 4.21 -5.77 -6.06
N ILE A 93 4.25 -5.52 -4.76
CA ILE A 93 3.08 -5.57 -3.88
C ILE A 93 2.61 -4.14 -3.62
N ASN A 94 1.40 -3.80 -4.06
CA ASN A 94 0.80 -2.50 -3.83
C ASN A 94 -0.07 -2.55 -2.57
N VAL A 95 0.31 -1.81 -1.53
CA VAL A 95 -0.42 -1.71 -0.27
C VAL A 95 -0.85 -0.27 -0.04
N GLN A 96 -2.14 -0.03 0.10
CA GLN A 96 -2.66 1.32 0.29
C GLN A 96 -2.17 1.94 1.62
N GLY A 97 -1.72 3.18 1.56
CA GLY A 97 -1.16 3.91 2.71
C GLY A 97 -2.17 4.29 3.80
N ASP A 98 -3.43 3.95 3.62
CA ASP A 98 -4.54 4.19 4.55
C ASP A 98 -5.14 2.90 5.13
N GLU A 99 -4.47 1.77 5.00
CA GLU A 99 -4.89 0.46 5.52
C GLU A 99 -3.97 -0.02 6.67
N PRO A 100 -4.08 0.55 7.89
CA PRO A 100 -3.16 0.25 8.99
C PRO A 100 -3.31 -1.16 9.56
N PHE A 101 -4.39 -1.86 9.23
CA PHE A 101 -4.71 -3.18 9.77
C PHE A 101 -4.47 -4.34 8.79
N ILE A 102 -3.70 -4.11 7.73
CA ILE A 102 -3.32 -5.22 6.85
C ILE A 102 -2.56 -6.28 7.66
N ALA A 103 -2.96 -7.54 7.53
CA ALA A 103 -2.37 -8.63 8.30
C ALA A 103 -1.17 -9.25 7.57
N HIS A 104 -0.16 -9.70 8.32
CA HIS A 104 0.98 -10.43 7.77
C HIS A 104 0.54 -11.68 6.99
N SER A 105 -0.48 -12.38 7.45
CA SER A 105 -1.04 -13.55 6.76
C SER A 105 -1.61 -13.22 5.37
N GLN A 106 -2.19 -12.04 5.21
CA GLN A 106 -2.69 -11.56 3.92
C GLN A 106 -1.56 -11.28 2.95
N LEU A 107 -0.48 -10.63 3.41
CA LEU A 107 0.70 -10.38 2.60
C LEU A 107 1.39 -11.69 2.17
N ARG A 108 1.54 -12.63 3.11
CA ARG A 108 2.09 -13.95 2.81
C ARG A 108 1.25 -14.73 1.80
N ALA A 109 -0.07 -14.67 1.92
CA ALA A 109 -0.98 -15.33 0.99
C ALA A 109 -0.82 -14.81 -0.44
N ILE A 110 -0.65 -13.48 -0.61
CA ILE A 110 -0.35 -12.89 -1.92
C ILE A 110 1.00 -13.37 -2.44
N MET A 111 2.03 -13.32 -1.62
CA MET A 111 3.38 -13.74 -2.01
C MET A 111 3.42 -15.21 -2.42
N ASP A 112 2.69 -16.06 -1.71
CA ASP A 112 2.61 -17.51 -1.97
C ASP A 112 1.96 -17.83 -3.33
N CYS A 113 1.09 -16.97 -3.85
CA CYS A 113 0.52 -17.13 -5.19
C CYS A 113 1.60 -17.18 -6.29
N PHE A 114 2.73 -16.51 -6.08
CA PHE A 114 3.82 -16.43 -7.04
C PHE A 114 4.79 -17.63 -6.98
N ASN A 115 4.55 -18.59 -6.11
CA ASN A 115 5.23 -19.88 -6.16
C ASN A 115 4.81 -20.69 -7.40
N GLU A 116 3.68 -20.35 -8.01
CA GLU A 116 3.25 -20.87 -9.30
C GLU A 116 3.78 -19.99 -10.43
N GLU A 117 4.55 -20.56 -11.34
CA GLU A 117 5.19 -19.83 -12.46
C GLU A 117 4.21 -19.15 -13.41
N THR A 118 2.96 -19.58 -13.41
CA THR A 118 1.89 -19.03 -14.26
C THR A 118 1.14 -17.83 -13.65
N THR A 119 1.48 -17.45 -12.42
CA THR A 119 0.81 -16.34 -11.75
C THR A 119 1.43 -15.01 -12.18
N ASP A 120 0.66 -14.20 -12.90
CA ASP A 120 1.03 -12.84 -13.28
C ASP A 120 0.48 -11.79 -12.31
N ILE A 121 -0.73 -12.01 -11.79
CA ILE A 121 -1.42 -11.06 -10.89
C ILE A 121 -2.14 -11.82 -9.78
N ALA A 122 -2.03 -11.32 -8.55
CA ALA A 122 -2.79 -11.81 -7.42
C ALA A 122 -3.43 -10.65 -6.66
N THR A 123 -4.63 -10.86 -6.12
CA THR A 123 -5.31 -9.88 -5.29
C THR A 123 -6.08 -10.55 -4.17
N LEU A 124 -6.25 -9.81 -3.07
CA LEU A 124 -7.09 -10.26 -1.95
C LEU A 124 -8.53 -9.85 -2.18
N VAL A 125 -9.44 -10.76 -1.91
CA VAL A 125 -10.87 -10.51 -1.91
C VAL A 125 -11.46 -10.89 -0.56
N LYS A 126 -12.46 -10.13 -0.12
CA LYS A 126 -13.26 -10.44 1.06
C LYS A 126 -14.68 -10.76 0.59
N PRO A 127 -15.23 -11.94 0.93
CA PRO A 127 -16.63 -12.22 0.65
C PRO A 127 -17.54 -11.21 1.37
N PHE A 128 -18.60 -10.78 0.73
CA PHE A 128 -19.65 -10.02 1.41
C PHE A 128 -20.38 -10.94 2.41
N THR A 129 -20.70 -10.36 3.57
CA THR A 129 -21.50 -11.00 4.60
C THR A 129 -22.86 -10.31 4.72
N GLU A 130 -23.83 -10.93 5.39
CA GLU A 130 -25.13 -10.29 5.65
C GLU A 130 -25.00 -8.98 6.43
N GLU A 131 -23.96 -8.83 7.25
CA GLU A 131 -23.65 -7.61 8.01
C GLU A 131 -23.19 -6.45 7.14
N ASP A 132 -22.63 -6.72 5.96
CA ASP A 132 -22.12 -5.68 5.05
C ASP A 132 -23.26 -4.86 4.38
N GLY A 133 -24.48 -5.41 4.32
CA GLY A 133 -25.67 -4.75 3.79
C GLY A 133 -25.62 -4.52 2.26
N ILE A 134 -26.73 -3.99 1.74
CA ILE A 134 -26.89 -3.73 0.29
C ILE A 134 -25.95 -2.63 -0.22
N GLU A 135 -25.63 -1.64 0.62
CA GLU A 135 -24.72 -0.53 0.26
C GLU A 135 -23.31 -1.03 -0.08
N ALA A 136 -22.88 -2.14 0.51
CA ALA A 136 -21.58 -2.75 0.21
C ALA A 136 -21.54 -3.34 -1.21
N LEU A 137 -22.67 -3.78 -1.75
CA LEU A 137 -22.78 -4.29 -3.12
C LEU A 137 -22.74 -3.17 -4.16
N GLU A 138 -23.29 -2.00 -3.83
CA GLU A 138 -23.30 -0.82 -4.70
C GLU A 138 -21.95 -0.09 -4.71
N ASN A 139 -21.24 -0.14 -3.59
CA ASN A 139 -19.92 0.51 -3.41
C ASN A 139 -18.91 -0.50 -2.85
N PRO A 140 -18.48 -1.49 -3.63
CA PRO A 140 -17.57 -2.52 -3.16
C PRO A 140 -16.24 -1.89 -2.73
N LYS A 141 -16.00 -1.87 -1.43
CA LYS A 141 -14.68 -1.57 -0.87
C LYS A 141 -13.84 -2.85 -0.98
N ILE A 142 -13.34 -3.09 -2.16
CA ILE A 142 -12.32 -4.11 -2.34
C ILE A 142 -11.07 -3.57 -1.66
N GLY A 143 -10.64 -4.20 -0.59
CA GLY A 143 -9.30 -3.99 -0.06
C GLY A 143 -8.32 -4.40 -1.15
N ARG A 144 -7.84 -3.41 -1.90
CA ARG A 144 -6.97 -3.65 -3.04
C ARG A 144 -5.54 -3.74 -2.56
N ALA A 145 -5.08 -4.95 -2.29
CA ALA A 145 -3.69 -5.24 -2.58
C ALA A 145 -3.64 -5.59 -4.07
N HIS A 146 -3.19 -4.68 -4.89
CA HIS A 146 -2.90 -4.95 -6.29
C HIS A 146 -1.42 -5.33 -6.38
N VAL A 147 -1.19 -6.47 -6.91
CA VAL A 147 0.13 -6.87 -7.38
C VAL A 147 0.25 -6.51 -8.85
#